data_f0ba59b243fd66ab1f0f50dd6a8361a0
#
_entry.id   f0ba59b243fd66ab1f0f50dd6a8361a0
#
_cell.length_a   1.000
_cell.length_b   1.000
_cell.length_c   1.000
_cell.angle_alpha   90.00
_cell.angle_beta   90.00
_cell.angle_gamma   90.00
#
_symmetry.space_group_name_H-M   'P 1'
#
loop_
_entity.id
_entity.type
_entity.pdbx_description
1 polymer ?
#
loop_
_entity_poly.entity_id
_entity_poly.type
_entity_poly.pdbx_seq_one_letter_code
_entity_poly.pdbx_strand_id
1 'polypeptide(L)'
;VEGVDPNGIATNRWRESEWCLFPDDPLEAISAAMAQSEWSHLSVVRTGFAIHLMEPHLSKGEGLRVLFERMGWSIEEALCVGDAPNDLPMFELLRWSVAVGGAFEVVAEAADVLSPYPHGATFPPLVDAILERAMGDNP
;
A
#
# COMPACT_ATOMS: atom_id res chain seq x y z
N VAL A 1 20.27 7.26 16.75
CA VAL A 1 19.80 6.23 17.68
C VAL A 1 20.88 5.16 17.75
N GLU A 2 21.31 4.80 18.95
CA GLU A 2 22.35 3.79 19.15
C GLU A 2 21.87 2.43 18.61
N GLY A 3 22.76 1.71 17.88
CA GLY A 3 22.48 0.41 17.30
C GLY A 3 21.70 0.42 15.98
N VAL A 4 21.23 1.57 15.51
CA VAL A 4 20.55 1.70 14.23
C VAL A 4 21.56 2.00 13.12
N ASP A 5 21.55 1.22 12.05
CA ASP A 5 22.33 1.52 10.84
C ASP A 5 21.67 2.69 10.09
N PRO A 6 22.33 3.86 9.97
CA PRO A 6 21.75 5.01 9.28
C PRO A 6 21.54 4.79 7.77
N ASN A 7 22.20 3.79 7.17
CA ASN A 7 21.98 3.44 5.77
C ASN A 7 20.69 2.66 5.56
N GLY A 8 20.18 2.02 6.62
CA GLY A 8 18.98 1.21 6.59
C GLY A 8 19.07 0.02 5.63
N ILE A 9 17.96 -0.33 5.01
CA ILE A 9 17.89 -1.48 4.10
C ILE A 9 18.56 -1.19 2.75
N ALA A 10 19.13 -2.21 2.11
CA ALA A 10 19.92 -2.08 0.88
C ALA A 10 19.15 -1.42 -0.30
N THR A 11 17.82 -1.49 -0.29
CA THR A 11 16.97 -0.89 -1.34
C THR A 11 16.83 0.63 -1.22
N ASN A 12 17.28 1.25 -0.11
CA ASN A 12 17.24 2.72 0.05
C ASN A 12 17.94 3.47 -1.08
N ARG A 13 18.98 2.89 -1.66
CA ARG A 13 19.69 3.45 -2.82
C ARG A 13 18.81 3.74 -4.06
N TRP A 14 17.60 3.17 -4.10
CA TRP A 14 16.64 3.32 -5.19
C TRP A 14 15.37 4.06 -4.79
N ARG A 15 15.28 4.50 -3.49
CA ARG A 15 14.12 5.19 -2.95
C ARG A 15 14.34 6.70 -3.00
N GLU A 16 13.35 7.43 -3.50
CA GLU A 16 13.41 8.88 -3.63
C GLU A 16 12.49 9.61 -2.65
N SER A 17 11.44 8.92 -2.16
CA SER A 17 10.38 9.54 -1.37
C SER A 17 10.24 8.97 0.04
N GLU A 18 11.03 7.99 0.40
CA GLU A 18 11.04 7.37 1.73
C GLU A 18 12.43 6.85 2.07
N TRP A 19 12.69 6.67 3.37
CA TRP A 19 13.87 5.99 3.88
C TRP A 19 13.44 4.85 4.78
N CYS A 20 14.01 3.66 4.57
CA CYS A 20 13.62 2.47 5.30
C CYS A 20 14.75 1.98 6.19
N LEU A 21 14.45 1.75 7.46
CA LEU A 21 15.31 1.10 8.45
C LEU A 21 14.89 -0.38 8.58
N PHE A 22 15.67 -1.16 9.33
CA PHE A 22 15.35 -2.58 9.52
C PHE A 22 14.10 -2.76 10.39
N PRO A 23 13.30 -3.81 10.15
CA PRO A 23 12.03 -4.00 10.88
C PRO A 23 12.24 -4.24 12.39
N ASP A 24 13.40 -4.78 12.79
CA ASP A 24 13.74 -5.07 14.19
C ASP A 24 14.39 -3.88 14.93
N ASP A 25 14.63 -2.76 14.24
CA ASP A 25 15.17 -1.56 14.86
C ASP A 25 14.20 -1.00 15.93
N PRO A 26 14.69 -0.26 16.96
CA PRO A 26 13.88 0.22 18.07
C PRO A 26 12.92 1.36 17.66
N LEU A 27 11.70 1.02 17.26
CA LEU A 27 10.69 1.94 16.72
C LEU A 27 10.45 3.17 17.61
N GLU A 28 10.28 2.95 18.93
CA GLU A 28 10.00 4.04 19.89
C GLU A 28 11.15 5.02 19.98
N ALA A 29 12.39 4.52 20.00
CA ALA A 29 13.58 5.37 20.05
C ALA A 29 13.76 6.15 18.73
N ILE A 30 13.47 5.52 17.58
CA ILE A 30 13.49 6.17 16.26
C ILE A 30 12.43 7.25 16.22
N SER A 31 11.19 6.95 16.61
CA SER A 31 10.08 7.91 16.62
C SER A 31 10.37 9.11 17.53
N ALA A 32 10.94 8.88 18.71
CA ALA A 32 11.33 9.95 19.64
C ALA A 32 12.47 10.81 19.06
N ALA A 33 13.46 10.21 18.40
CA ALA A 33 14.55 10.94 17.75
C ALA A 33 14.03 11.76 16.56
N MET A 34 13.16 11.21 15.75
CA MET A 34 12.53 11.91 14.63
C MET A 34 11.73 13.12 15.10
N ALA A 35 10.92 12.95 16.15
CA ALA A 35 10.11 14.03 16.73
C ALA A 35 10.93 15.22 17.24
N GLN A 36 12.23 15.02 17.58
CA GLN A 36 13.16 16.04 18.07
C GLN A 36 14.08 16.59 16.96
N SER A 37 13.94 16.11 15.75
CA SER A 37 14.80 16.49 14.61
C SER A 37 14.12 17.48 13.68
N GLU A 38 14.88 17.99 12.71
CA GLU A 38 14.34 18.78 11.58
C GLU A 38 13.37 17.97 10.70
N TRP A 39 13.36 16.64 10.81
CA TRP A 39 12.50 15.71 10.09
C TRP A 39 11.25 15.29 10.87
N SER A 40 10.87 16.08 11.91
CA SER A 40 9.71 15.77 12.78
C SER A 40 8.37 15.73 12.05
N HIS A 41 8.30 16.23 10.82
CA HIS A 41 7.12 16.18 9.95
C HIS A 41 6.93 14.81 9.28
N LEU A 42 7.97 13.97 9.22
CA LEU A 42 7.87 12.65 8.60
C LEU A 42 7.12 11.65 9.49
N SER A 43 6.34 10.81 8.86
CA SER A 43 5.74 9.63 9.49
C SER A 43 6.78 8.54 9.71
N VAL A 44 6.66 7.85 10.86
CA VAL A 44 7.48 6.68 11.20
C VAL A 44 6.53 5.48 11.30
N VAL A 45 6.57 4.58 10.33
CA VAL A 45 5.62 3.45 10.23
C VAL A 45 6.37 2.13 10.11
N ARG A 46 6.10 1.19 11.02
CA ARG A 46 6.62 -0.19 10.90
C ARG A 46 5.66 -1.03 10.06
N THR A 47 6.23 -1.77 9.12
CA THR A 47 5.57 -2.84 8.37
C THR A 47 6.24 -4.19 8.66
N GLY A 48 5.77 -5.27 8.01
CA GLY A 48 6.36 -6.61 8.18
C GLY A 48 7.81 -6.74 7.67
N PHE A 49 8.33 -5.77 6.92
CA PHE A 49 9.67 -5.86 6.32
C PHE A 49 10.59 -4.65 6.59
N ALA A 50 10.06 -3.52 7.08
CA ALA A 50 10.85 -2.32 7.33
C ALA A 50 10.15 -1.34 8.29
N ILE A 51 10.93 -0.37 8.83
CA ILE A 51 10.41 0.87 9.40
C ILE A 51 10.58 1.95 8.32
N HIS A 52 9.50 2.57 7.92
CA HIS A 52 9.44 3.59 6.89
C HIS A 52 9.46 4.98 7.52
N LEU A 53 10.36 5.84 7.06
CA LEU A 53 10.39 7.27 7.31
C LEU A 53 9.95 7.95 6.01
N MET A 54 8.77 8.55 6.00
CA MET A 54 8.17 9.05 4.76
C MET A 54 7.25 10.25 5.01
N GLU A 55 6.99 11.02 3.98
CA GLU A 55 5.99 12.08 4.04
C GLU A 55 4.60 11.51 4.40
N PRO A 56 3.86 12.13 5.35
CA PRO A 56 2.59 11.58 5.84
C PRO A 56 1.50 11.44 4.78
N HIS A 57 1.56 12.26 3.72
CA HIS A 57 0.59 12.24 2.62
C HIS A 57 0.93 11.21 1.53
N LEU A 58 2.12 10.61 1.57
CA LEU A 58 2.49 9.58 0.60
C LEU A 58 1.77 8.27 0.92
N SER A 59 0.94 7.85 0.00
CA SER A 59 0.23 6.58 0.08
C SER A 59 0.03 6.01 -1.33
N LYS A 60 -0.30 4.72 -1.43
CA LYS A 60 -0.66 4.11 -2.70
C LYS A 60 -1.89 4.78 -3.33
N GLY A 61 -2.87 5.19 -2.51
CA GLY A 61 -4.05 5.91 -2.97
C GLY A 61 -3.70 7.27 -3.56
N GLU A 62 -2.84 8.06 -2.89
CA GLU A 62 -2.40 9.34 -3.42
C GLU A 62 -1.60 9.20 -4.73
N GLY A 63 -0.71 8.20 -4.81
CA GLY A 63 0.00 7.88 -6.05
C GLY A 63 -0.95 7.54 -7.20
N LEU A 64 -1.98 6.73 -6.93
CA LEU A 64 -3.02 6.42 -7.91
C LEU A 64 -3.84 7.65 -8.31
N ARG A 65 -4.24 8.50 -7.36
CA ARG A 65 -4.98 9.73 -7.65
C ARG A 65 -4.22 10.60 -8.66
N VAL A 66 -2.93 10.84 -8.41
CA VAL A 66 -2.07 11.61 -9.30
C VAL A 66 -1.92 10.93 -10.67
N LEU A 67 -1.77 9.60 -10.69
CA LEU A 67 -1.66 8.84 -11.94
C LEU A 67 -2.93 8.96 -12.77
N PHE A 68 -4.10 8.73 -12.15
CA PHE A 68 -5.40 8.79 -12.84
C PHE A 68 -5.68 10.19 -13.41
N GLU A 69 -5.38 11.25 -12.63
CA GLU A 69 -5.49 12.63 -13.12
C GLU A 69 -4.59 12.87 -14.36
N ARG A 70 -3.34 12.43 -14.31
CA ARG A 70 -2.38 12.63 -15.42
C ARG A 70 -2.77 11.86 -16.68
N MET A 71 -3.32 10.67 -16.50
CA MET A 71 -3.72 9.80 -17.61
C MET A 71 -5.13 10.09 -18.13
N GLY A 72 -5.91 10.89 -17.41
CA GLY A 72 -7.31 11.14 -17.74
C GLY A 72 -8.19 9.89 -17.55
N TRP A 73 -7.81 8.98 -16.64
CA TRP A 73 -8.57 7.77 -16.35
C TRP A 73 -9.61 8.02 -15.27
N SER A 74 -10.70 7.26 -15.33
CA SER A 74 -11.77 7.32 -14.34
C SER A 74 -11.52 6.36 -13.17
N ILE A 75 -11.59 6.85 -11.95
CA ILE A 75 -11.53 6.02 -10.73
C ILE A 75 -12.73 5.08 -10.62
N GLU A 76 -13.86 5.43 -11.25
CA GLU A 76 -15.08 4.62 -11.28
C GLU A 76 -14.95 3.34 -12.15
N GLU A 77 -13.97 3.33 -13.06
CA GLU A 77 -13.72 2.21 -13.97
C GLU A 77 -12.54 1.34 -13.52
N ALA A 78 -12.05 1.58 -12.31
CA ALA A 78 -10.87 0.90 -11.78
C ALA A 78 -11.23 -0.01 -10.60
N LEU A 79 -10.44 -1.06 -10.47
CA LEU A 79 -10.46 -2.01 -9.37
C LEU A 79 -9.06 -2.14 -8.79
N CYS A 80 -8.94 -2.20 -7.48
CA CYS A 80 -7.68 -2.51 -6.80
C CYS A 80 -7.73 -3.86 -6.09
N VAL A 81 -6.55 -4.45 -5.94
CA VAL A 81 -6.33 -5.70 -5.19
C VAL A 81 -5.26 -5.44 -4.14
N GLY A 82 -5.50 -5.86 -2.91
CA GLY A 82 -4.57 -5.63 -1.81
C GLY A 82 -4.59 -6.73 -0.75
N ASP A 83 -3.57 -6.70 0.13
CA ASP A 83 -3.41 -7.67 1.21
C ASP A 83 -3.01 -7.04 2.55
N ALA A 84 -2.48 -5.81 2.55
CA ALA A 84 -1.87 -5.19 3.72
C ALA A 84 -2.42 -3.77 3.99
N PRO A 85 -2.28 -3.24 5.22
CA PRO A 85 -2.85 -1.93 5.61
C PRO A 85 -2.44 -0.75 4.72
N ASN A 86 -1.28 -0.81 4.06
CA ASN A 86 -0.84 0.20 3.11
C ASN A 86 -1.63 0.20 1.79
N ASP A 87 -2.53 -0.77 1.59
CA ASP A 87 -3.45 -0.84 0.44
C ASP A 87 -4.79 -0.14 0.73
N LEU A 88 -5.15 0.08 1.98
CA LEU A 88 -6.41 0.72 2.36
C LEU A 88 -6.67 2.07 1.66
N PRO A 89 -5.68 2.96 1.50
CA PRO A 89 -5.91 4.20 0.75
C PRO A 89 -6.27 3.99 -0.73
N MET A 90 -5.95 2.84 -1.35
CA MET A 90 -6.43 2.51 -2.70
C MET A 90 -7.89 2.05 -2.66
N PHE A 91 -8.28 1.29 -1.63
CA PHE A 91 -9.65 0.82 -1.42
C PHE A 91 -10.61 1.99 -1.19
N GLU A 92 -10.15 3.02 -0.45
CA GLU A 92 -10.92 4.24 -0.24
C GLU A 92 -11.08 5.10 -1.49
N LEU A 93 -10.08 5.05 -2.40
CA LEU A 93 -10.05 5.88 -3.60
C LEU A 93 -10.84 5.29 -4.74
N LEU A 94 -10.70 3.98 -5.00
CA LEU A 94 -11.24 3.34 -6.20
C LEU A 94 -12.65 2.79 -5.96
N ARG A 95 -13.38 2.64 -7.05
CA ARG A 95 -14.77 2.17 -7.04
C ARG A 95 -14.94 0.76 -6.51
N TRP A 96 -13.95 -0.11 -6.77
CA TRP A 96 -13.99 -1.52 -6.40
C TRP A 96 -12.68 -1.96 -5.76
N SER A 97 -12.79 -2.75 -4.70
CA SER A 97 -11.65 -3.29 -3.96
C SER A 97 -11.80 -4.79 -3.72
N VAL A 98 -10.69 -5.50 -3.86
CA VAL A 98 -10.59 -6.94 -3.62
C VAL A 98 -9.46 -7.22 -2.64
N ALA A 99 -9.77 -7.82 -1.51
CA ALA A 99 -8.76 -8.40 -0.63
C ALA A 99 -8.42 -9.82 -1.10
N VAL A 100 -7.13 -10.17 -1.16
CA VAL A 100 -6.71 -11.55 -1.45
C VAL A 100 -7.00 -12.45 -0.25
N GLY A 101 -7.12 -13.76 -0.49
CA GLY A 101 -7.25 -14.72 0.60
C GLY A 101 -6.00 -14.70 1.49
N GLY A 102 -6.20 -14.58 2.81
CA GLY A 102 -5.13 -14.42 3.79
C GLY A 102 -4.62 -12.99 3.95
N ALA A 103 -5.31 -11.99 3.41
CA ALA A 103 -5.05 -10.58 3.71
C ALA A 103 -5.18 -10.29 5.21
N PHE A 104 -4.57 -9.18 5.67
CA PHE A 104 -4.79 -8.68 7.03
C PHE A 104 -6.29 -8.46 7.28
N GLU A 105 -6.76 -8.77 8.49
CA GLU A 105 -8.19 -8.68 8.87
C GLU A 105 -8.78 -7.30 8.53
N VAL A 106 -8.10 -6.21 8.88
CA VAL A 106 -8.52 -4.85 8.59
C VAL A 106 -8.69 -4.58 7.08
N VAL A 107 -7.91 -5.25 6.23
CA VAL A 107 -7.98 -5.14 4.77
C VAL A 107 -9.13 -5.99 4.22
N ALA A 108 -9.29 -7.20 4.75
CA ALA A 108 -10.39 -8.08 4.39
C ALA A 108 -11.77 -7.48 4.74
N GLU A 109 -11.87 -6.77 5.89
CA GLU A 109 -13.08 -6.07 6.33
C GLU A 109 -13.40 -4.83 5.50
N ALA A 110 -12.36 -4.14 4.99
CA ALA A 110 -12.51 -2.92 4.19
C ALA A 110 -12.82 -3.18 2.72
N ALA A 111 -12.57 -4.41 2.22
CA ALA A 111 -12.74 -4.75 0.81
C ALA A 111 -14.21 -5.00 0.45
N ASP A 112 -14.60 -4.62 -0.79
CA ASP A 112 -15.91 -4.99 -1.34
C ASP A 112 -16.01 -6.49 -1.58
N VAL A 113 -14.89 -7.14 -1.92
CA VAL A 113 -14.82 -8.57 -2.20
C VAL A 113 -13.61 -9.21 -1.51
N LEU A 114 -13.84 -10.30 -0.79
CA LEU A 114 -12.78 -11.16 -0.26
C LEU A 114 -12.59 -12.36 -1.20
N SER A 115 -11.41 -12.46 -1.80
CA SER A 115 -11.05 -13.59 -2.64
C SER A 115 -10.80 -14.86 -1.78
N PRO A 116 -11.29 -16.02 -2.21
CA PRO A 116 -10.94 -17.29 -1.56
C PRO A 116 -9.51 -17.76 -1.89
N TYR A 117 -8.83 -17.09 -2.83
CA TYR A 117 -7.51 -17.48 -3.32
C TYR A 117 -6.41 -16.60 -2.69
N PRO A 118 -5.28 -17.20 -2.23
CA PRO A 118 -4.21 -16.44 -1.61
C PRO A 118 -3.34 -15.73 -2.66
N HIS A 119 -2.82 -14.55 -2.30
CA HIS A 119 -1.82 -13.80 -3.07
C HIS A 119 -2.15 -13.71 -4.57
N GLY A 120 -1.16 -13.98 -5.43
CA GLY A 120 -1.30 -13.93 -6.90
C GLY A 120 -2.32 -14.91 -7.49
N ALA A 121 -2.71 -15.96 -6.76
CA ALA A 121 -3.74 -16.90 -7.21
C ALA A 121 -5.14 -16.26 -7.32
N THR A 122 -5.34 -15.08 -6.74
CA THR A 122 -6.55 -14.27 -6.89
C THR A 122 -6.75 -13.77 -8.33
N PHE A 123 -5.67 -13.46 -9.04
CA PHE A 123 -5.77 -12.74 -10.32
C PHE A 123 -6.43 -13.52 -11.46
N PRO A 124 -6.09 -14.80 -11.74
CA PRO A 124 -6.72 -15.52 -12.87
C PRO A 124 -8.25 -15.55 -12.77
N PRO A 125 -8.87 -16.03 -11.68
CA PRO A 125 -10.34 -16.06 -11.58
C PRO A 125 -10.96 -14.67 -11.53
N LEU A 126 -10.28 -13.65 -11.00
CA LEU A 126 -10.77 -12.29 -11.01
C LEU A 126 -10.83 -11.73 -12.43
N VAL A 127 -9.78 -11.94 -13.24
CA VAL A 127 -9.72 -11.50 -14.63
C VAL A 127 -10.79 -12.22 -15.46
N ASP A 128 -10.96 -13.53 -15.27
CA ASP A 128 -11.99 -14.31 -15.97
C ASP A 128 -13.39 -13.75 -15.67
N ALA A 129 -13.70 -13.47 -14.40
CA ALA A 129 -14.99 -12.89 -14.00
C ALA A 129 -15.23 -11.49 -14.60
N ILE A 130 -14.20 -10.65 -14.70
CA ILE A 130 -14.29 -9.33 -15.33
C ILE A 130 -14.56 -9.46 -16.83
N LEU A 131 -13.85 -10.36 -17.52
CA LEU A 131 -14.00 -10.57 -18.96
C LEU A 131 -15.36 -11.18 -19.31
N GLU A 132 -15.84 -12.16 -18.54
CA GLU A 132 -17.17 -12.75 -18.73
C GLU A 132 -18.27 -11.70 -18.63
N ARG A 133 -18.17 -10.80 -17.63
CA ARG A 133 -19.14 -9.72 -17.47
C ARG A 133 -19.07 -8.71 -18.62
N ALA A 134 -17.87 -8.29 -19.02
CA ALA A 134 -17.68 -7.36 -20.12
C ALA A 134 -18.19 -7.92 -21.47
N MET A 135 -18.11 -9.23 -21.66
CA MET A 135 -18.62 -9.91 -22.86
C MET A 135 -20.13 -10.18 -22.79
N GLY A 136 -20.70 -10.36 -21.58
CA GLY A 136 -22.14 -10.60 -21.38
C GLY A 136 -22.99 -9.35 -21.48
N ASP A 137 -22.44 -8.18 -21.27
CA ASP A 137 -23.11 -6.87 -21.35
C ASP A 137 -23.10 -6.28 -22.79
N ASN A 138 -22.59 -7.01 -23.78
CA ASN A 138 -22.57 -6.57 -25.19
C ASN A 138 -23.79 -7.18 -25.89
N PRO A 139 -24.83 -6.37 -26.24
CA PRO A 139 -26.08 -6.85 -26.89
C PRO A 139 -25.85 -7.32 -28.33
#